data_c446033bdb87968c3210b3f77700ad5f
#
_entry.id   c446033bdb87968c3210b3f77700ad5f
#
_cell.length_a   1.000
_cell.length_b   1.000
_cell.length_c   1.000
_cell.angle_alpha   90.00
_cell.angle_beta   90.00
_cell.angle_gamma   90.00
#
_symmetry.space_group_name_H-M   'P 1'
#
loop_
_entity.id
_entity.type
_entity.pdbx_description
1 polymer ?
#
loop_
_entity_poly.entity_id
_entity_poly.type
_entity_poly.pdbx_seq_one_letter_code
_entity_poly.pdbx_strand_id
1 'polypeptide(L)'
;RVVVDTTALWEHVDEESLDARIVMTKLEIANNESKLNNYLSTTRLTPFARWSTYWQSNDKFSHNGDVGIRFTVPIYNENPRKRKALETQKEIIMNSRSTDVKEIRQSVKILLKKIENLNQAIATEAYHIQQTGKYIDMRRFAYKNQKNGYNYLMRMEEYTGLLESMERMYKLMLNRGLAIINIEKAVSIYNNNNIFNEIEL
;
A
#
# COMPACT_ATOMS: atom_id res chain seq x y z
N ARG A 1 16.44 16.78 -7.00
CA ARG A 1 15.49 16.86 -5.89
C ARG A 1 14.31 15.96 -6.19
N VAL A 2 13.89 15.13 -5.24
CA VAL A 2 12.67 14.33 -5.36
C VAL A 2 11.53 15.08 -4.68
N VAL A 3 10.44 15.29 -5.41
CA VAL A 3 9.20 15.88 -4.91
C VAL A 3 8.12 14.80 -4.97
N VAL A 4 7.40 14.63 -3.86
CA VAL A 4 6.34 13.64 -3.75
C VAL A 4 4.99 14.34 -3.86
N ASP A 5 4.14 13.88 -4.78
CA ASP A 5 2.75 14.34 -4.81
C ASP A 5 1.97 13.71 -3.66
N THR A 6 1.85 14.49 -2.59
CA THR A 6 1.18 14.03 -1.37
C THR A 6 -0.32 13.85 -1.55
N THR A 7 -0.96 14.58 -2.48
CA THR A 7 -2.40 14.46 -2.72
C THR A 7 -2.72 13.13 -3.37
N ALA A 8 -2.06 12.81 -4.49
CA ALA A 8 -2.19 11.53 -5.17
C ALA A 8 -1.81 10.36 -4.26
N LEU A 9 -0.77 10.52 -3.42
CA LEU A 9 -0.36 9.52 -2.44
C LEU A 9 -1.45 9.21 -1.42
N TRP A 10 -2.11 10.23 -0.87
CA TRP A 10 -3.16 10.02 0.14
C TRP A 10 -4.44 9.43 -0.45
N GLU A 11 -4.81 9.84 -1.65
CA GLU A 11 -5.94 9.26 -2.40
C GLU A 11 -5.72 7.76 -2.64
N HIS A 12 -4.51 7.39 -3.06
CA HIS A 12 -4.15 5.98 -3.24
C HIS A 12 -4.21 5.16 -1.94
N VAL A 13 -3.74 5.71 -0.81
CA VAL A 13 -3.83 5.04 0.51
C VAL A 13 -5.28 4.76 0.89
N ASP A 14 -6.18 5.68 0.60
CA ASP A 14 -7.57 5.58 1.04
C ASP A 14 -8.40 4.63 0.16
N GLU A 15 -8.15 4.58 -1.14
CA GLU A 15 -9.02 3.92 -2.11
C GLU A 15 -8.41 2.70 -2.80
N GLU A 16 -7.13 2.76 -3.15
CA GLU A 16 -6.52 1.77 -4.04
C GLU A 16 -5.54 0.81 -3.35
N SER A 17 -5.16 1.08 -2.11
CA SER A 17 -4.21 0.21 -1.41
C SER A 17 -4.74 -1.23 -1.31
N LEU A 18 -3.82 -2.21 -1.30
CA LEU A 18 -4.16 -3.63 -1.16
C LEU A 18 -5.01 -3.87 0.10
N ASP A 19 -4.68 -3.20 1.19
CA ASP A 19 -5.41 -3.31 2.46
C ASP A 19 -6.83 -2.75 2.34
N ALA A 20 -7.03 -1.64 1.61
CA ALA A 20 -8.36 -1.10 1.33
C ALA A 20 -9.22 -2.11 0.55
N ARG A 21 -8.66 -2.77 -0.47
CA ARG A 21 -9.35 -3.79 -1.26
C ARG A 21 -9.69 -5.03 -0.42
N ILE A 22 -8.77 -5.49 0.43
CA ILE A 22 -9.02 -6.62 1.34
C ILE A 22 -10.17 -6.31 2.30
N VAL A 23 -10.20 -5.11 2.87
CA VAL A 23 -11.27 -4.69 3.78
C VAL A 23 -12.61 -4.58 3.06
N MET A 24 -12.64 -4.01 1.85
CA MET A 24 -13.85 -3.95 1.03
C MET A 24 -14.40 -5.34 0.73
N THR A 25 -13.53 -6.28 0.35
CA THR A 25 -13.92 -7.68 0.12
C THR A 25 -14.48 -8.34 1.39
N LYS A 26 -13.83 -8.14 2.54
CA LYS A 26 -14.33 -8.65 3.83
C LYS A 26 -15.70 -8.07 4.20
N LEU A 27 -15.93 -6.79 3.95
CA LEU A 27 -17.23 -6.14 4.17
C LEU A 27 -18.29 -6.69 3.22
N GLU A 28 -17.95 -6.93 1.97
CA GLU A 28 -18.85 -7.53 0.99
C GLU A 28 -19.25 -8.95 1.39
N ILE A 29 -18.30 -9.78 1.83
CA ILE A 29 -18.58 -11.12 2.38
C ILE A 29 -19.54 -11.02 3.57
N ALA A 30 -19.26 -10.17 4.55
CA ALA A 30 -20.10 -9.99 5.72
C ALA A 30 -21.50 -9.46 5.36
N ASN A 31 -21.63 -8.62 4.32
CA ASN A 31 -22.92 -8.17 3.79
C ASN A 31 -23.70 -9.31 3.13
N ASN A 32 -23.02 -10.14 2.34
CA ASN A 32 -23.65 -11.29 1.67
C ASN A 32 -24.08 -12.35 2.70
N GLU A 33 -23.28 -12.60 3.74
CA GLU A 33 -23.68 -13.47 4.86
C GLU A 33 -24.90 -12.91 5.60
N SER A 34 -24.98 -11.60 5.80
CA SER A 34 -26.14 -10.95 6.41
C SER A 34 -27.39 -11.10 5.56
N LYS A 35 -27.28 -10.91 4.23
CA LYS A 35 -28.37 -11.12 3.28
C LYS A 35 -28.84 -12.58 3.30
N LEU A 36 -27.90 -13.53 3.27
CA LEU A 36 -28.18 -14.96 3.34
C LEU A 36 -28.89 -15.32 4.63
N ASN A 37 -28.40 -14.82 5.78
CA ASN A 37 -29.02 -15.03 7.07
C ASN A 37 -30.47 -14.50 7.10
N ASN A 38 -30.71 -13.29 6.59
CA ASN A 38 -32.06 -12.74 6.46
C ASN A 38 -32.94 -13.60 5.53
N TYR A 39 -32.38 -14.06 4.42
CA TYR A 39 -33.09 -14.92 3.49
C TYR A 39 -33.46 -16.28 4.13
N LEU A 40 -32.56 -16.88 4.91
CA LEU A 40 -32.82 -18.15 5.59
C LEU A 40 -33.82 -18.01 6.76
N SER A 41 -33.99 -16.81 7.29
CA SER A 41 -34.89 -16.52 8.41
C SER A 41 -36.32 -16.18 8.02
N THR A 42 -36.58 -15.95 6.75
CA THR A 42 -37.93 -15.63 6.27
C THR A 42 -38.74 -16.88 6.00
N THR A 43 -40.00 -16.86 6.39
CA THR A 43 -40.99 -17.87 6.01
C THR A 43 -41.10 -17.91 4.49
N ARG A 44 -41.10 -19.10 3.92
CA ARG A 44 -41.13 -19.27 2.46
C ARG A 44 -42.25 -20.17 2.03
N LEU A 45 -42.87 -19.76 0.93
CA LEU A 45 -43.76 -20.54 0.14
C LEU A 45 -43.05 -20.92 -1.17
N THR A 46 -42.77 -22.19 -1.37
CA THR A 46 -42.12 -22.68 -2.58
C THR A 46 -43.06 -23.58 -3.32
N PRO A 47 -43.61 -23.16 -4.45
CA PRO A 47 -44.34 -24.08 -5.31
C PRO A 47 -43.39 -25.13 -5.86
N PHE A 48 -43.80 -26.37 -5.94
CA PHE A 48 -43.04 -27.43 -6.57
C PHE A 48 -43.93 -28.30 -7.43
N ALA A 49 -43.33 -28.76 -8.51
CA ALA A 49 -43.87 -29.80 -9.34
C ALA A 49 -42.81 -30.89 -9.47
N ARG A 50 -43.16 -32.11 -9.16
CA ARG A 50 -42.28 -33.25 -9.29
C ARG A 50 -42.95 -34.25 -10.23
N TRP A 51 -42.19 -34.69 -11.20
CA TRP A 51 -42.58 -35.80 -12.08
C TRP A 51 -41.58 -36.93 -11.86
N SER A 52 -42.10 -38.15 -11.55
CA SER A 52 -41.25 -39.34 -11.39
C SER A 52 -41.82 -40.49 -12.22
N THR A 53 -40.90 -41.21 -12.83
CA THR A 53 -41.21 -42.39 -13.66
C THR A 53 -40.44 -43.56 -13.04
N TYR A 54 -41.12 -44.68 -12.78
CA TYR A 54 -40.48 -45.88 -12.25
C TYR A 54 -41.04 -47.13 -12.90
N TRP A 55 -40.18 -48.16 -12.97
CA TRP A 55 -40.58 -49.47 -13.49
C TRP A 55 -41.27 -50.24 -12.39
N GLN A 56 -42.40 -50.80 -12.72
CA GLN A 56 -43.05 -51.81 -11.90
C GLN A 56 -42.70 -53.21 -12.39
N SER A 57 -42.71 -54.19 -11.49
CA SER A 57 -42.24 -55.57 -11.75
C SER A 57 -43.00 -56.35 -12.85
N ASN A 58 -44.00 -55.76 -13.49
CA ASN A 58 -44.80 -56.35 -14.57
C ASN A 58 -44.62 -55.64 -15.91
N ASP A 59 -43.42 -55.18 -16.22
CA ASP A 59 -43.12 -54.47 -17.48
C ASP A 59 -43.98 -53.22 -17.78
N LYS A 60 -44.56 -52.60 -16.73
CA LYS A 60 -45.35 -51.38 -16.86
C LYS A 60 -44.62 -50.18 -16.31
N PHE A 61 -44.56 -49.10 -17.10
CA PHE A 61 -44.17 -47.79 -16.63
C PHE A 61 -45.27 -47.20 -15.79
N SER A 62 -44.94 -46.79 -14.59
CA SER A 62 -45.80 -45.98 -13.75
C SER A 62 -45.27 -44.55 -13.69
N HIS A 63 -46.18 -43.61 -13.90
CA HIS A 63 -45.88 -42.18 -13.83
C HIS A 63 -46.59 -41.61 -12.61
N ASN A 64 -45.86 -40.87 -11.79
CA ASN A 64 -46.42 -40.15 -10.67
C ASN A 64 -46.10 -38.68 -10.79
N GLY A 65 -47.06 -37.80 -10.69
CA GLY A 65 -46.90 -36.35 -10.73
C GLY A 65 -47.43 -35.74 -9.45
N ASP A 66 -46.55 -35.05 -8.73
CA ASP A 66 -46.92 -34.33 -7.52
C ASP A 66 -46.78 -32.82 -7.79
N VAL A 67 -47.83 -32.07 -7.44
CA VAL A 67 -47.81 -30.61 -7.47
C VAL A 67 -48.22 -30.12 -6.09
N GLY A 68 -47.48 -29.21 -5.54
CA GLY A 68 -47.79 -28.73 -4.21
C GLY A 68 -47.10 -27.42 -3.87
N ILE A 69 -47.36 -26.94 -2.69
CA ILE A 69 -46.73 -25.76 -2.09
C ILE A 69 -46.03 -26.24 -0.82
N ARG A 70 -44.71 -26.01 -0.77
CA ARG A 70 -43.92 -26.26 0.41
C ARG A 70 -43.88 -24.99 1.25
N PHE A 71 -44.34 -25.11 2.49
CA PHE A 71 -44.29 -24.06 3.49
C PHE A 71 -43.13 -24.34 4.43
N THR A 72 -42.13 -23.46 4.43
CA THR A 72 -40.96 -23.57 5.32
C THR A 72 -41.03 -22.45 6.37
N VAL A 73 -41.19 -22.81 7.65
CA VAL A 73 -41.20 -21.90 8.77
C VAL A 73 -39.91 -22.14 9.56
N PRO A 74 -39.07 -21.16 9.76
CA PRO A 74 -37.89 -21.29 10.63
C PRO A 74 -38.38 -21.34 12.10
N ILE A 75 -38.38 -22.52 12.69
CA ILE A 75 -38.86 -22.76 14.07
C ILE A 75 -37.81 -22.30 15.09
N TYR A 76 -36.52 -22.38 14.76
CA TYR A 76 -35.42 -21.92 15.60
C TYR A 76 -34.86 -20.59 15.07
N ASN A 77 -35.12 -19.54 15.83
CA ASN A 77 -34.68 -18.20 15.46
C ASN A 77 -33.33 -17.88 16.12
N GLU A 78 -32.24 -18.49 15.64
CA GLU A 78 -30.86 -18.04 15.98
C GLU A 78 -30.49 -16.70 15.35
N ASN A 79 -31.33 -16.19 14.50
CA ASN A 79 -31.12 -15.03 13.64
C ASN A 79 -30.79 -13.72 14.37
N PRO A 80 -31.42 -13.34 15.49
CA PRO A 80 -31.10 -12.08 16.15
C PRO A 80 -29.66 -12.07 16.69
N ARG A 81 -29.21 -13.22 17.24
CA ARG A 81 -27.83 -13.36 17.74
C ARG A 81 -26.82 -13.34 16.59
N LYS A 82 -27.11 -14.09 15.53
CA LYS A 82 -26.23 -14.14 14.35
C LYS A 82 -26.19 -12.80 13.61
N ARG A 83 -27.31 -12.10 13.53
CA ARG A 83 -27.38 -10.75 12.99
C ARG A 83 -26.51 -9.77 13.79
N LYS A 84 -26.66 -9.77 15.10
CA LYS A 84 -25.85 -8.94 16.00
C LYS A 84 -24.36 -9.26 15.88
N ALA A 85 -24.00 -10.54 15.81
CA ALA A 85 -22.61 -10.96 15.60
C ALA A 85 -22.04 -10.45 14.26
N LEU A 86 -22.81 -10.52 13.17
CA LEU A 86 -22.40 -9.99 11.87
C LEU A 86 -22.29 -8.46 11.87
N GLU A 87 -23.16 -7.75 12.55
CA GLU A 87 -23.08 -6.29 12.74
C GLU A 87 -21.82 -5.92 13.53
N THR A 88 -21.55 -6.60 14.63
CA THR A 88 -20.30 -6.42 15.41
C THR A 88 -19.06 -6.74 14.58
N GLN A 89 -19.10 -7.80 13.77
CA GLN A 89 -17.99 -8.14 12.88
C GLN A 89 -17.72 -7.04 11.86
N LYS A 90 -18.75 -6.42 11.27
CA LYS A 90 -18.60 -5.27 10.37
C LYS A 90 -17.97 -4.05 11.07
N GLU A 91 -18.42 -3.76 12.30
CA GLU A 91 -17.84 -2.68 13.11
C GLU A 91 -16.35 -2.93 13.41
N ILE A 92 -15.99 -4.16 13.76
CA ILE A 92 -14.58 -4.56 13.99
C ILE A 92 -13.76 -4.35 12.72
N ILE A 93 -14.25 -4.78 11.55
CA ILE A 93 -13.56 -4.62 10.26
C ILE A 93 -13.37 -3.11 9.95
N MET A 94 -14.39 -2.28 10.17
CA MET A 94 -14.31 -0.83 9.92
C MET A 94 -13.33 -0.14 10.87
N ASN A 95 -13.36 -0.51 12.15
CA ASN A 95 -12.46 0.06 13.16
C ASN A 95 -11.01 -0.35 12.92
N SER A 96 -10.76 -1.61 12.57
CA SER A 96 -9.43 -2.09 12.18
C SER A 96 -8.89 -1.28 11.01
N ARG A 97 -9.68 -1.10 9.94
CA ARG A 97 -9.28 -0.27 8.80
C ARG A 97 -8.89 1.15 9.22
N SER A 98 -9.70 1.79 10.07
CA SER A 98 -9.41 3.15 10.54
C SER A 98 -8.07 3.24 11.28
N THR A 99 -7.71 2.21 12.03
CA THR A 99 -6.44 2.13 12.76
C THR A 99 -5.29 1.89 11.79
N ASP A 100 -5.41 0.92 10.89
CA ASP A 100 -4.38 0.57 9.90
C ASP A 100 -4.06 1.76 9.00
N VAL A 101 -5.08 2.48 8.51
CA VAL A 101 -4.88 3.69 7.69
C VAL A 101 -4.17 4.80 8.47
N LYS A 102 -4.48 4.98 9.76
CA LYS A 102 -3.79 5.97 10.60
C LYS A 102 -2.31 5.62 10.79
N GLU A 103 -2.00 4.35 11.03
CA GLU A 103 -0.62 3.87 11.19
C GLU A 103 0.18 4.02 9.89
N ILE A 104 -0.40 3.64 8.75
CA ILE A 104 0.22 3.84 7.43
C ILE A 104 0.48 5.33 7.19
N ARG A 105 -0.51 6.19 7.41
CA ARG A 105 -0.35 7.65 7.25
C ARG A 105 0.74 8.22 8.14
N GLN A 106 0.84 7.76 9.38
CA GLN A 106 1.89 8.22 10.28
C GLN A 106 3.28 7.77 9.82
N SER A 107 3.43 6.51 9.42
CA SER A 107 4.68 5.95 8.90
C SER A 107 5.12 6.69 7.63
N VAL A 108 4.20 6.92 6.70
CA VAL A 108 4.46 7.65 5.46
C VAL A 108 4.86 9.10 5.74
N LYS A 109 4.20 9.81 6.69
CA LYS A 109 4.60 11.17 7.09
C LYS A 109 6.04 11.23 7.60
N ILE A 110 6.45 10.25 8.39
CA ILE A 110 7.83 10.16 8.89
C ILE A 110 8.81 9.97 7.73
N LEU A 111 8.48 9.09 6.78
CA LEU A 111 9.31 8.84 5.60
C LEU A 111 9.39 10.05 4.66
N LEU A 112 8.28 10.76 4.45
CA LEU A 112 8.27 12.01 3.68
C LEU A 112 9.19 13.07 4.29
N LYS A 113 9.10 13.27 5.61
CA LYS A 113 10.01 14.18 6.30
C LYS A 113 11.48 13.75 6.21
N LYS A 114 11.73 12.44 6.24
CA LYS A 114 13.07 11.89 6.02
C LYS A 114 13.59 12.20 4.61
N ILE A 115 12.75 12.06 3.57
CA ILE A 115 13.11 12.40 2.19
C ILE A 115 13.44 13.89 2.07
N GLU A 116 12.65 14.77 2.68
CA GLU A 116 12.91 16.21 2.68
C GLU A 116 14.26 16.54 3.32
N ASN A 117 14.54 15.99 4.50
CA ASN A 117 15.83 16.15 5.17
C ASN A 117 17.00 15.62 4.33
N LEU A 118 16.82 14.47 3.67
CA LEU A 118 17.83 13.90 2.77
C LEU A 118 18.04 14.76 1.52
N ASN A 119 17.00 15.34 0.94
CA ASN A 119 17.11 16.30 -0.16
C ASN A 119 17.96 17.52 0.24
N GLN A 120 17.74 18.07 1.44
CA GLN A 120 18.52 19.19 1.95
C GLN A 120 19.99 18.80 2.21
N ALA A 121 20.20 17.63 2.81
CA ALA A 121 21.57 17.13 3.07
C ALA A 121 22.34 16.87 1.75
N ILE A 122 21.70 16.29 0.73
CA ILE A 122 22.29 16.08 -0.59
C ILE A 122 22.66 17.43 -1.24
N ALA A 123 21.77 18.42 -1.18
CA ALA A 123 22.03 19.73 -1.74
C ALA A 123 23.21 20.43 -1.03
N THR A 124 23.30 20.32 0.29
CA THR A 124 24.42 20.85 1.08
C THR A 124 25.73 20.18 0.72
N GLU A 125 25.75 18.84 0.59
CA GLU A 125 26.96 18.10 0.26
C GLU A 125 27.39 18.38 -1.20
N ALA A 126 26.44 18.48 -2.13
CA ALA A 126 26.72 18.87 -3.51
C ALA A 126 27.34 20.26 -3.60
N TYR A 127 26.83 21.23 -2.85
CA TYR A 127 27.42 22.56 -2.75
C TYR A 127 28.85 22.51 -2.18
N HIS A 128 29.06 21.72 -1.12
CA HIS A 128 30.38 21.53 -0.50
C HIS A 128 31.37 20.92 -1.49
N ILE A 129 30.98 19.87 -2.23
CA ILE A 129 31.81 19.26 -3.28
C ILE A 129 32.20 20.30 -4.35
N GLN A 130 31.23 21.12 -4.79
CA GLN A 130 31.50 22.17 -5.78
C GLN A 130 32.50 23.21 -5.28
N GLN A 131 32.35 23.67 -4.03
CA GLN A 131 33.27 24.66 -3.44
C GLN A 131 34.66 24.06 -3.23
N THR A 132 34.74 22.82 -2.74
CA THR A 132 36.04 22.12 -2.57
C THR A 132 36.74 21.94 -3.91
N GLY A 133 36.00 21.56 -4.97
CA GLY A 133 36.53 21.46 -6.33
C GLY A 133 37.14 22.79 -6.81
N LYS A 134 36.40 23.91 -6.67
CA LYS A 134 36.89 25.24 -7.04
C LYS A 134 38.14 25.61 -6.24
N TYR A 135 38.17 25.26 -4.95
CA TYR A 135 39.34 25.54 -4.08
C TYR A 135 40.58 24.74 -4.51
N ILE A 136 40.41 23.47 -4.86
CA ILE A 136 41.50 22.63 -5.42
C ILE A 136 42.01 23.23 -6.73
N ASP A 137 41.15 23.68 -7.62
CA ASP A 137 41.55 24.30 -8.90
C ASP A 137 42.32 25.60 -8.67
N MET A 138 41.88 26.46 -7.78
CA MET A 138 42.60 27.69 -7.43
C MET A 138 43.99 27.39 -6.86
N ARG A 139 44.13 26.41 -5.95
CA ARG A 139 45.43 26.00 -5.42
C ARG A 139 46.33 25.39 -6.49
N ARG A 140 45.77 24.58 -7.39
CA ARG A 140 46.51 24.03 -8.53
C ARG A 140 47.06 25.12 -9.47
N PHE A 141 46.25 26.16 -9.71
CA PHE A 141 46.68 27.33 -10.47
C PHE A 141 47.81 28.10 -9.76
N ALA A 142 47.68 28.35 -8.44
CA ALA A 142 48.72 29.03 -7.65
C ALA A 142 50.04 28.24 -7.63
N TYR A 143 49.99 26.92 -7.54
CA TYR A 143 51.17 26.05 -7.61
C TYR A 143 51.89 26.13 -8.96
N LYS A 144 51.14 26.09 -10.08
CA LYS A 144 51.70 26.21 -11.43
C LYS A 144 52.43 27.53 -11.63
N ASN A 145 52.04 28.58 -10.92
CA ASN A 145 52.63 29.90 -11.00
C ASN A 145 53.73 30.15 -9.93
N GLN A 146 54.28 29.09 -9.35
CA GLN A 146 55.39 29.11 -8.35
C GLN A 146 55.09 29.89 -7.07
N LYS A 147 53.84 30.08 -6.74
CA LYS A 147 53.43 30.73 -5.49
C LYS A 147 53.16 29.70 -4.41
N ASN A 148 54.23 29.36 -3.66
CA ASN A 148 54.21 28.61 -2.39
C ASN A 148 53.95 27.11 -2.40
N GLY A 149 54.71 26.42 -1.60
CA GLY A 149 54.82 25.11 -1.01
C GLY A 149 53.65 24.10 -1.03
N TYR A 150 52.81 24.13 -2.04
CA TYR A 150 51.78 23.10 -2.29
C TYR A 150 52.48 21.81 -2.71
N ASN A 151 52.59 20.88 -1.79
CA ASN A 151 53.29 19.61 -2.03
C ASN A 151 52.30 18.49 -2.46
N TYR A 152 52.86 17.38 -2.89
CA TYR A 152 52.11 16.21 -3.31
C TYR A 152 51.15 15.67 -2.21
N LEU A 153 51.57 15.68 -0.94
CA LEU A 153 50.81 15.20 0.19
C LEU A 153 49.55 16.03 0.41
N MET A 154 49.66 17.36 0.42
CA MET A 154 48.51 18.27 0.52
C MET A 154 47.50 18.04 -0.61
N ARG A 155 48.00 17.79 -1.81
CA ARG A 155 47.13 17.46 -2.96
C ARG A 155 46.40 16.16 -2.75
N MET A 156 47.06 15.13 -2.24
CA MET A 156 46.44 13.83 -1.94
C MET A 156 45.36 13.97 -0.87
N GLU A 157 45.61 14.72 0.20
CA GLU A 157 44.64 14.99 1.27
C GLU A 157 43.39 15.71 0.76
N GLU A 158 43.57 16.73 -0.11
CA GLU A 158 42.43 17.45 -0.72
C GLU A 158 41.55 16.54 -1.62
N TYR A 159 42.19 15.71 -2.44
CA TYR A 159 41.46 14.76 -3.26
C TYR A 159 40.77 13.66 -2.44
N THR A 160 41.43 13.20 -1.35
CA THR A 160 40.82 12.24 -0.41
C THR A 160 39.59 12.85 0.25
N GLY A 161 39.67 14.10 0.73
CA GLY A 161 38.53 14.80 1.30
C GLY A 161 37.37 15.00 0.31
N LEU A 162 37.69 15.27 -0.98
CA LEU A 162 36.71 15.38 -2.03
C LEU A 162 36.01 14.02 -2.27
N LEU A 163 36.78 12.94 -2.36
CA LEU A 163 36.24 11.60 -2.56
C LEU A 163 35.35 11.16 -1.39
N GLU A 164 35.75 11.45 -0.14
CA GLU A 164 34.93 11.19 1.04
C GLU A 164 33.59 11.96 1.00
N SER A 165 33.62 13.22 0.54
CA SER A 165 32.39 14.02 0.37
C SER A 165 31.49 13.44 -0.71
N MET A 166 32.07 12.98 -1.81
CA MET A 166 31.30 12.27 -2.86
C MET A 166 30.69 10.97 -2.35
N GLU A 167 31.44 10.19 -1.59
CA GLU A 167 30.95 8.95 -0.96
C GLU A 167 29.78 9.25 -0.01
N ARG A 168 29.88 10.29 0.82
CA ARG A 168 28.79 10.72 1.71
C ARG A 168 27.55 11.10 0.90
N MET A 169 27.71 11.85 -0.18
CA MET A 169 26.61 12.23 -1.06
C MET A 169 25.90 11.00 -1.66
N TYR A 170 26.67 10.02 -2.16
CA TYR A 170 26.10 8.79 -2.70
C TYR A 170 25.35 7.97 -1.63
N LYS A 171 25.86 7.88 -0.41
CA LYS A 171 25.17 7.24 0.73
C LYS A 171 23.83 7.94 1.04
N LEU A 172 23.80 9.27 1.00
CA LEU A 172 22.57 10.04 1.20
C LEU A 172 21.55 9.79 0.06
N MET A 173 22.02 9.74 -1.19
CA MET A 173 21.16 9.40 -2.34
C MET A 173 20.58 7.98 -2.22
N LEU A 174 21.39 7.00 -1.81
CA LEU A 174 20.93 5.64 -1.57
C LEU A 174 19.87 5.59 -0.47
N ASN A 175 20.12 6.27 0.65
CA ASN A 175 19.17 6.34 1.77
C ASN A 175 17.85 7.01 1.36
N ARG A 176 17.90 8.01 0.46
CA ARG A 176 16.70 8.62 -0.13
C ARG A 176 15.93 7.61 -0.98
N GLY A 177 16.63 6.86 -1.85
CA GLY A 177 16.01 5.80 -2.65
C GLY A 177 15.34 4.72 -1.80
N LEU A 178 16.01 4.28 -0.73
CA LEU A 178 15.43 3.34 0.22
C LEU A 178 14.18 3.89 0.93
N ALA A 179 14.17 5.18 1.25
CA ALA A 179 12.99 5.81 1.86
C ALA A 179 11.80 5.85 0.90
N ILE A 180 12.04 6.09 -0.40
CA ILE A 180 11.02 6.04 -1.46
C ILE A 180 10.44 4.63 -1.58
N ILE A 181 11.30 3.62 -1.70
CA ILE A 181 10.89 2.20 -1.79
C ILE A 181 10.07 1.79 -0.54
N ASN A 182 10.44 2.29 0.64
CA ASN A 182 9.68 2.02 1.85
C ASN A 182 8.29 2.67 1.84
N ILE A 183 8.13 3.85 1.23
CA ILE A 183 6.80 4.44 1.02
C ILE A 183 6.00 3.59 0.03
N GLU A 184 6.56 3.25 -1.13
CA GLU A 184 5.91 2.41 -2.13
C GLU A 184 5.42 1.08 -1.52
N LYS A 185 6.27 0.46 -0.70
CA LYS A 185 5.93 -0.77 0.01
C LYS A 185 4.82 -0.56 1.03
N ALA A 186 4.88 0.51 1.83
CA ALA A 186 3.89 0.80 2.86
C ALA A 186 2.51 1.10 2.29
N VAL A 187 2.47 1.69 1.10
CA VAL A 187 1.24 2.07 0.40
C VAL A 187 0.82 1.03 -0.65
N SER A 188 1.64 -0.02 -0.85
CA SER A 188 1.43 -1.06 -1.87
C SER A 188 1.33 -0.50 -3.30
N ILE A 189 2.07 0.59 -3.58
CA ILE A 189 2.19 1.14 -4.92
C ILE A 189 3.34 0.39 -5.62
N TYR A 190 3.02 -0.25 -6.75
CA TYR A 190 4.01 -0.86 -7.61
C TYR A 190 3.99 -0.13 -8.97
N ASN A 191 5.13 0.46 -9.35
CA ASN A 191 5.33 1.12 -10.65
C ASN A 191 4.46 2.36 -10.94
N ASN A 192 4.07 3.13 -9.95
CA ASN A 192 3.34 4.37 -10.21
C ASN A 192 4.29 5.58 -10.22
N ASN A 193 4.91 5.83 -11.39
CA ASN A 193 5.89 6.90 -11.60
C ASN A 193 5.31 8.32 -11.41
N ASN A 194 3.99 8.47 -11.27
CA ASN A 194 3.33 9.78 -11.17
C ASN A 194 3.39 10.40 -9.77
N ILE A 195 3.73 9.62 -8.73
CA ILE A 195 3.76 10.09 -7.34
C ILE A 195 5.13 10.66 -6.98
N PHE A 196 6.20 10.13 -7.57
CA PHE A 196 7.58 10.54 -7.30
C PHE A 196 8.18 11.22 -8.54
N ASN A 197 8.32 12.53 -8.48
CA ASN A 197 8.90 13.30 -9.56
C ASN A 197 10.34 13.71 -9.21
N GLU A 198 11.31 13.40 -10.07
CA GLU A 198 12.66 13.93 -9.98
C GLU A 198 12.70 15.28 -10.70
N ILE A 199 13.03 16.34 -9.95
CA ILE A 199 13.28 17.66 -10.51
C ILE A 199 14.80 17.85 -10.53
N GLU A 200 15.37 17.98 -11.70
CA GLU A 200 16.77 18.43 -11.87
C GLU A 200 16.90 19.86 -11.33
N LEU A 201 17.95 20.09 -10.53
CA LEU A 201 18.30 21.40 -9.96
C LEU A 201 19.31 22.10 -10.85
#